data_87855a73fdbf78e797b0da9c6594b44f
#
_entry.id   87855a73fdbf78e797b0da9c6594b44f
#
_cell.length_a   1.000
_cell.length_b   1.000
_cell.length_c   1.000
_cell.angle_alpha   90.00
_cell.angle_beta   90.00
_cell.angle_gamma   90.00
#
_symmetry.space_group_name_H-M   'P 1'
#
loop_
_entity.id
_entity.type
_entity.pdbx_description
1 polymer ?
#
loop_
_entity_poly.entity_id
_entity_poly.type
_entity_poly.pdbx_seq_one_letter_code
_entity_poly.pdbx_strand_id
1 'polypeptide(L)'
;FQRWQFDTVYGPANTFKTFSTGKIQYAEPDKGLFKVEEILSYHAPVSAATKPSYKAIPGVHGEYWVCDGKSIFEYDYNNQKLIQQVLPAELQGQNIINGPLPFLFGANAADINRRFWVRAITSPTAKKEIWLEAYPKSAQDASNYQRIHIIISTEDFLPKGLVIFDRSYVKGKNHSRTVFSFQDRDVNFASTFDKLNPFFRNFYEPSLPSGWQKVVHAAPITRPPTRQATQNPNTPR
;
A
#
# COMPACT_ATOMS: atom_id res chain seq x y z
N PHE A 1 4.79 -5.07 10.04
CA PHE A 1 3.91 -3.95 10.37
C PHE A 1 2.71 -4.39 11.20
N GLN A 2 2.12 -3.41 11.88
CA GLN A 2 0.77 -3.49 12.45
C GLN A 2 -0.12 -2.50 11.72
N ARG A 3 -1.38 -2.86 11.44
CA ARG A 3 -2.37 -2.03 10.76
C ARG A 3 -3.69 -2.01 11.51
N TRP A 4 -4.21 -0.82 11.79
CA TRP A 4 -5.54 -0.57 12.35
C TRP A 4 -6.41 0.11 11.31
N GLN A 5 -7.57 -0.45 11.03
CA GLN A 5 -8.55 0.14 10.13
C GLN A 5 -9.76 0.63 10.95
N PHE A 6 -10.00 1.91 10.91
CA PHE A 6 -11.10 2.57 11.60
C PHE A 6 -12.23 2.84 10.62
N ASP A 7 -13.44 2.61 11.08
CA ASP A 7 -14.67 2.87 10.32
C ASP A 7 -15.71 3.45 11.27
N THR A 8 -16.42 4.48 10.84
CA THR A 8 -17.42 5.21 11.65
C THR A 8 -18.53 4.30 12.16
N VAL A 9 -18.85 3.23 11.43
CA VAL A 9 -19.92 2.29 11.79
C VAL A 9 -19.56 1.45 13.02
N TYR A 10 -18.27 1.26 13.32
CA TYR A 10 -17.83 0.34 14.37
C TYR A 10 -17.53 0.99 15.72
N GLY A 11 -18.16 2.12 16.01
CA GLY A 11 -18.11 2.75 17.32
C GLY A 11 -17.35 4.07 17.36
N PRO A 12 -16.92 4.53 18.55
CA PRO A 12 -16.25 5.81 18.72
C PRO A 12 -14.90 5.86 18.02
N ALA A 13 -14.30 7.05 17.94
CA ALA A 13 -13.10 7.34 17.17
C ALA A 13 -11.86 6.43 17.45
N ASN A 14 -11.82 5.79 18.61
CA ASN A 14 -10.74 4.90 19.02
C ASN A 14 -11.05 3.40 18.82
N THR A 15 -12.22 3.07 18.28
CA THR A 15 -12.59 1.69 17.96
C THR A 15 -12.21 1.39 16.51
N PHE A 16 -11.39 0.41 16.29
CA PHE A 16 -11.04 -0.04 14.94
C PHE A 16 -11.89 -1.24 14.52
N LYS A 17 -12.18 -1.31 13.23
CA LYS A 17 -12.93 -2.40 12.61
C LYS A 17 -12.08 -3.67 12.54
N THR A 18 -10.82 -3.51 12.12
CA THR A 18 -9.87 -4.60 12.01
C THR A 18 -8.50 -4.18 12.53
N PHE A 19 -7.81 -5.15 13.10
CA PHE A 19 -6.38 -5.09 13.36
C PHE A 19 -5.69 -6.18 12.55
N SER A 20 -4.55 -5.85 11.94
CA SER A 20 -3.79 -6.80 11.14
C SER A 20 -2.31 -6.67 11.44
N THR A 21 -1.60 -7.79 11.34
CA THR A 21 -0.14 -7.84 11.35
C THR A 21 0.36 -8.39 10.02
N GLY A 22 1.59 -8.07 9.65
CA GLY A 22 2.15 -8.57 8.41
C GLY A 22 3.53 -8.01 8.10
N LYS A 23 3.99 -8.28 6.86
CA LYS A 23 5.33 -7.90 6.38
C LYS A 23 5.25 -7.00 5.17
N ILE A 24 6.17 -6.04 5.11
CA ILE A 24 6.47 -5.24 3.93
C ILE A 24 7.96 -5.39 3.68
N GLN A 25 8.31 -5.71 2.44
CA GLN A 25 9.70 -5.76 2.00
C GLN A 25 9.83 -4.99 0.69
N TYR A 26 10.96 -4.33 0.53
CA TYR A 26 11.26 -3.55 -0.66
C TYR A 26 12.71 -3.75 -1.09
N ALA A 27 12.93 -3.86 -2.38
CA ALA A 27 14.24 -3.79 -2.99
C ALA A 27 14.19 -2.85 -4.19
N GLU A 28 15.12 -1.90 -4.21
CA GLU A 28 15.23 -0.93 -5.30
C GLU A 28 15.45 -1.61 -6.66
N PRO A 29 14.93 -0.99 -7.72
CA PRO A 29 14.08 0.22 -7.72
C PRO A 29 12.58 -0.12 -7.65
N ASP A 30 12.17 -1.37 -7.84
CA ASP A 30 10.82 -1.72 -8.27
C ASP A 30 10.28 -3.04 -7.71
N LYS A 31 10.97 -3.66 -6.77
CA LYS A 31 10.55 -4.95 -6.21
C LYS A 31 9.93 -4.76 -4.83
N GLY A 32 8.84 -5.46 -4.58
CA GLY A 32 8.12 -5.31 -3.33
C GLY A 32 7.31 -6.52 -2.93
N LEU A 33 7.09 -6.65 -1.63
CA LEU A 33 6.18 -7.61 -1.03
C LEU A 33 5.33 -6.90 0.01
N PHE A 34 4.03 -7.14 -0.04
CA PHE A 34 3.09 -6.80 1.01
C PHE A 34 2.31 -8.06 1.39
N LYS A 35 2.38 -8.46 2.64
CA LYS A 35 1.68 -9.64 3.12
C LYS A 35 1.05 -9.38 4.47
N VAL A 36 -0.26 -9.51 4.54
CA VAL A 36 -0.99 -9.58 5.80
C VAL A 36 -0.98 -11.02 6.30
N GLU A 37 -0.49 -11.24 7.51
CA GLU A 37 -0.33 -12.57 8.09
C GLU A 37 -1.48 -12.91 9.04
N GLU A 38 -2.00 -11.91 9.76
CA GLU A 38 -3.11 -12.09 10.69
C GLU A 38 -4.11 -10.95 10.57
N ILE A 39 -5.40 -11.27 10.69
CA ILE A 39 -6.50 -10.30 10.74
C ILE A 39 -7.39 -10.63 11.92
N LEU A 40 -7.57 -9.65 12.81
CA LEU A 40 -8.55 -9.69 13.88
C LEU A 40 -9.67 -8.71 13.58
N SER A 41 -10.90 -9.15 13.66
CA SER A 41 -12.09 -8.33 13.43
C SER A 41 -12.79 -7.98 14.73
N TYR A 42 -13.41 -6.81 14.75
CA TYR A 42 -14.20 -6.31 15.87
C TYR A 42 -15.46 -7.16 16.10
N HIS A 43 -15.68 -7.53 17.34
CA HIS A 43 -16.91 -8.14 17.81
C HIS A 43 -17.55 -7.23 18.87
N ALA A 44 -18.75 -6.78 18.59
CA ALA A 44 -19.52 -5.96 19.51
C ALA A 44 -19.76 -6.70 20.83
N PRO A 45 -19.82 -6.00 21.95
CA PRO A 45 -20.17 -6.61 23.22
C PRO A 45 -21.61 -7.14 23.18
N VAL A 46 -21.83 -8.35 23.68
CA VAL A 46 -23.17 -8.97 23.77
C VAL A 46 -24.04 -8.37 24.85
N SER A 47 -23.46 -7.60 25.78
CA SER A 47 -24.17 -6.88 26.84
C SER A 47 -23.38 -5.66 27.28
N ALA A 48 -24.02 -4.71 28.00
CA ALA A 48 -23.36 -3.53 28.53
C ALA A 48 -22.21 -3.86 29.53
N ALA A 49 -22.21 -5.04 30.12
CA ALA A 49 -21.19 -5.51 31.05
C ALA A 49 -19.96 -6.14 30.35
N THR A 50 -20.05 -6.46 29.04
CA THR A 50 -18.96 -7.06 28.29
C THR A 50 -18.20 -6.01 27.50
N LYS A 51 -16.87 -6.20 27.41
CA LYS A 51 -16.02 -5.33 26.57
C LYS A 51 -16.02 -5.84 25.12
N PRO A 52 -15.82 -4.95 24.13
CA PRO A 52 -15.61 -5.37 22.76
C PRO A 52 -14.36 -6.27 22.68
N SER A 53 -14.38 -7.23 21.79
CA SER A 53 -13.27 -8.17 21.55
C SER A 53 -12.86 -8.16 20.10
N TYR A 54 -11.63 -8.64 19.84
CA TYR A 54 -11.07 -8.79 18.51
C TYR A 54 -10.69 -10.24 18.32
N LYS A 55 -11.18 -10.87 17.27
CA LYS A 55 -10.98 -12.31 17.02
C LYS A 55 -10.64 -12.54 15.56
N ALA A 56 -9.82 -13.54 15.29
CA ALA A 56 -9.61 -14.04 13.94
C ALA A 56 -10.90 -14.63 13.38
N ILE A 57 -11.17 -14.35 12.11
CA ILE A 57 -12.28 -14.97 11.39
C ILE A 57 -11.71 -16.15 10.62
N PRO A 58 -12.13 -17.40 10.89
CA PRO A 58 -11.67 -18.57 10.16
C PRO A 58 -11.92 -18.43 8.65
N GLY A 59 -10.93 -18.80 7.83
CA GLY A 59 -11.02 -18.73 6.37
C GLY A 59 -10.87 -17.33 5.77
N VAL A 60 -10.71 -16.28 6.57
CA VAL A 60 -10.38 -14.94 6.06
C VAL A 60 -8.86 -14.84 5.91
N HIS A 61 -8.43 -14.63 4.69
CA HIS A 61 -7.04 -14.40 4.34
C HIS A 61 -6.79 -12.92 4.08
N GLY A 62 -5.63 -12.43 4.51
CA GLY A 62 -5.21 -11.06 4.25
C GLY A 62 -4.64 -10.87 2.85
N GLU A 63 -4.47 -9.60 2.47
CA GLU A 63 -3.84 -9.24 1.22
C GLU A 63 -2.42 -9.81 1.17
N TYR A 64 -2.09 -10.44 0.07
CA TYR A 64 -0.74 -10.87 -0.23
C TYR A 64 -0.43 -10.60 -1.69
N TRP A 65 0.54 -9.73 -1.93
CA TRP A 65 1.03 -9.46 -3.28
C TRP A 65 2.54 -9.27 -3.32
N VAL A 66 3.09 -9.55 -4.49
CA VAL A 66 4.52 -9.47 -4.80
C VAL A 66 4.67 -8.67 -6.10
N CYS A 67 5.64 -7.78 -6.16
CA CYS A 67 6.07 -7.13 -7.39
C CYS A 67 7.50 -7.54 -7.73
N ASP A 68 7.70 -8.06 -8.94
CA ASP A 68 9.01 -8.47 -9.45
C ASP A 68 9.69 -7.41 -10.33
N GLY A 69 9.06 -6.22 -10.45
CA GLY A 69 9.50 -5.13 -11.31
C GLY A 69 8.88 -5.15 -12.72
N LYS A 70 8.23 -6.24 -13.11
CA LYS A 70 7.54 -6.40 -14.41
C LYS A 70 6.05 -6.66 -14.25
N SER A 71 5.68 -7.27 -13.15
CA SER A 71 4.30 -7.68 -12.85
C SER A 71 4.02 -7.54 -11.36
N ILE A 72 2.75 -7.33 -11.04
CA ILE A 72 2.23 -7.49 -9.68
C ILE A 72 1.50 -8.84 -9.64
N PHE A 73 1.82 -9.64 -8.64
CA PHE A 73 1.22 -10.93 -8.37
C PHE A 73 0.37 -10.84 -7.10
N GLU A 74 -0.90 -11.10 -7.24
CA GLU A 74 -1.86 -11.14 -6.12
C GLU A 74 -2.28 -12.58 -5.84
N TYR A 75 -2.26 -12.97 -4.56
CA TYR A 75 -2.65 -14.29 -4.10
C TYR A 75 -4.11 -14.25 -3.65
N ASP A 76 -5.02 -14.66 -4.53
CA ASP A 76 -6.44 -14.81 -4.24
C ASP A 76 -6.70 -16.17 -3.58
N TYR A 77 -6.65 -16.21 -2.27
CA TYR A 77 -6.86 -17.42 -1.47
C TYR A 77 -8.27 -17.98 -1.59
N ASN A 78 -9.28 -17.11 -1.76
CA ASN A 78 -10.68 -17.54 -1.83
C ASN A 78 -10.96 -18.33 -3.11
N ASN A 79 -10.32 -17.96 -4.20
CA ASN A 79 -10.48 -18.62 -5.50
C ASN A 79 -9.30 -19.52 -5.87
N GLN A 80 -8.30 -19.65 -5.01
CA GLN A 80 -7.05 -20.40 -5.26
C GLN A 80 -6.39 -19.97 -6.58
N LYS A 81 -6.23 -18.66 -6.77
CA LYS A 81 -5.64 -18.07 -7.98
C LYS A 81 -4.43 -17.22 -7.66
N LEU A 82 -3.39 -17.35 -8.45
CA LEU A 82 -2.30 -16.39 -8.54
C LEU A 82 -2.56 -15.49 -9.74
N ILE A 83 -2.98 -14.25 -9.45
CA ILE A 83 -3.33 -13.25 -10.47
C ILE A 83 -2.07 -12.46 -10.80
N GLN A 84 -1.59 -12.56 -12.02
CA GLN A 84 -0.47 -11.78 -12.53
C GLN A 84 -1.00 -10.60 -13.35
N GLN A 85 -0.75 -9.39 -12.88
CA GLN A 85 -1.01 -8.16 -13.63
C GLN A 85 0.31 -7.67 -14.24
N VAL A 86 0.46 -7.79 -15.56
CA VAL A 86 1.64 -7.31 -16.25
C VAL A 86 1.63 -5.78 -16.26
N LEU A 87 2.73 -5.17 -15.82
CA LEU A 87 2.88 -3.71 -15.82
C LEU A 87 3.11 -3.21 -17.26
N PRO A 88 2.54 -2.06 -17.63
CA PRO A 88 2.92 -1.37 -18.86
C PRO A 88 4.43 -1.17 -18.95
N ALA A 89 4.99 -1.22 -20.16
CA ALA A 89 6.45 -1.16 -20.36
C ALA A 89 7.08 0.09 -19.75
N GLU A 90 6.36 1.21 -19.77
CA GLU A 90 6.76 2.50 -19.19
C GLU A 90 6.79 2.50 -17.64
N LEU A 91 6.15 1.52 -17.01
CA LEU A 91 6.13 1.37 -15.54
C LEU A 91 7.09 0.27 -15.05
N GLN A 92 7.61 -0.55 -15.95
CA GLN A 92 8.57 -1.60 -15.59
C GLN A 92 9.93 -1.00 -15.26
N GLY A 93 10.59 -1.52 -14.24
CA GLY A 93 11.89 -1.02 -13.78
C GLY A 93 11.83 0.37 -13.12
N GLN A 94 10.64 0.94 -12.98
CA GLN A 94 10.43 2.19 -12.26
C GLN A 94 9.84 1.90 -10.88
N ASN A 95 10.14 2.77 -9.94
CA ASN A 95 9.63 2.65 -8.57
C ASN A 95 8.14 2.33 -8.56
N ILE A 96 7.70 1.41 -7.71
CA ILE A 96 6.29 1.05 -7.46
C ILE A 96 5.45 2.26 -6.94
N ILE A 97 5.95 3.44 -7.15
CA ILE A 97 5.43 4.73 -6.69
C ILE A 97 4.03 5.02 -7.22
N ASN A 98 3.69 4.44 -8.37
CA ASN A 98 2.36 4.61 -8.98
C ASN A 98 1.29 3.71 -8.33
N GLY A 99 1.67 2.86 -7.37
CA GLY A 99 0.75 2.08 -6.56
C GLY A 99 -0.04 2.93 -5.55
N PRO A 100 -1.02 2.33 -4.86
CA PRO A 100 -1.88 3.04 -3.91
C PRO A 100 -1.15 3.60 -2.68
N LEU A 101 0.05 3.10 -2.38
CA LEU A 101 0.84 3.49 -1.20
C LEU A 101 2.30 3.80 -1.57
N PRO A 102 2.58 4.88 -2.32
CA PRO A 102 3.94 5.23 -2.74
C PRO A 102 4.91 5.41 -1.57
N PHE A 103 4.39 5.74 -0.40
CA PHE A 103 5.19 5.98 0.81
C PHE A 103 5.72 4.70 1.47
N LEU A 104 5.25 3.52 1.05
CA LEU A 104 5.70 2.23 1.59
C LEU A 104 6.89 1.65 0.81
N PHE A 105 7.12 2.11 -0.42
CA PHE A 105 8.06 1.49 -1.34
C PHE A 105 9.01 2.52 -1.94
N GLY A 106 10.01 2.94 -1.18
CA GLY A 106 11.20 3.64 -1.70
C GLY A 106 10.95 4.89 -2.56
N ALA A 107 9.79 5.55 -2.42
CA ALA A 107 9.50 6.76 -3.16
C ALA A 107 10.52 7.85 -2.81
N ASN A 108 11.25 8.34 -3.81
CA ASN A 108 12.12 9.48 -3.60
C ASN A 108 11.32 10.79 -3.44
N ALA A 109 11.95 11.81 -2.87
CA ALA A 109 11.30 13.08 -2.57
C ALA A 109 10.72 13.78 -3.82
N ALA A 110 11.36 13.62 -4.99
CA ALA A 110 10.89 14.23 -6.23
C ALA A 110 9.57 13.61 -6.69
N ASP A 111 9.45 12.29 -6.61
CA ASP A 111 8.23 11.57 -6.99
C ASP A 111 7.08 11.87 -6.02
N ILE A 112 7.36 11.90 -4.73
CA ILE A 112 6.37 12.31 -3.73
C ILE A 112 5.90 13.74 -4.03
N ASN A 113 6.81 14.68 -4.24
CA ASN A 113 6.47 16.07 -4.52
C ASN A 113 5.73 16.26 -5.86
N ARG A 114 5.91 15.37 -6.82
CA ARG A 114 5.14 15.39 -8.07
C ARG A 114 3.67 15.06 -7.84
N ARG A 115 3.37 14.12 -6.94
CA ARG A 115 2.01 13.62 -6.67
C ARG A 115 1.29 14.33 -5.52
N PHE A 116 2.04 14.87 -4.56
CA PHE A 116 1.49 15.40 -3.31
C PHE A 116 1.98 16.80 -2.99
N TRP A 117 1.13 17.57 -2.33
CA TRP A 117 1.50 18.75 -1.58
C TRP A 117 1.94 18.26 -0.19
N VAL A 118 3.21 18.45 0.15
CA VAL A 118 3.78 17.97 1.42
C VAL A 118 4.17 19.13 2.29
N ARG A 119 3.85 19.05 3.57
CA ARG A 119 4.31 19.99 4.60
C ARG A 119 4.69 19.27 5.88
N ALA A 120 5.63 19.83 6.62
CA ALA A 120 5.90 19.40 7.97
C ALA A 120 4.78 19.87 8.91
N ILE A 121 4.42 19.02 9.87
CA ILE A 121 3.47 19.34 10.93
C ILE A 121 4.11 19.06 12.29
N THR A 122 3.60 19.70 13.34
CA THR A 122 4.07 19.46 14.71
C THR A 122 3.72 18.05 15.14
N SER A 123 4.71 17.31 15.66
CA SER A 123 4.48 15.99 16.23
C SER A 123 3.57 16.10 17.45
N PRO A 124 2.47 15.35 17.52
CA PRO A 124 1.58 15.40 18.67
C PRO A 124 2.16 14.72 19.92
N THR A 125 3.15 13.84 19.79
CA THR A 125 3.51 12.89 20.85
C THR A 125 4.99 12.65 21.08
N ALA A 126 5.90 12.86 20.13
CA ALA A 126 7.25 12.33 20.25
C ALA A 126 8.35 13.31 19.83
N LYS A 127 9.46 13.27 20.61
CA LYS A 127 10.64 14.11 20.40
C LYS A 127 11.60 13.61 19.29
N LYS A 128 11.41 12.37 18.80
CA LYS A 128 12.31 11.73 17.82
C LYS A 128 11.59 11.35 16.53
N GLU A 129 10.68 12.20 16.10
CA GLU A 129 9.86 11.96 14.90
C GLU A 129 9.70 13.22 14.08
N ILE A 130 9.75 13.06 12.77
CA ILE A 130 9.35 14.07 11.79
C ILE A 130 7.97 13.65 11.29
N TRP A 131 7.00 14.54 11.43
CA TRP A 131 5.66 14.36 10.92
C TRP A 131 5.45 15.18 9.66
N LEU A 132 5.07 14.50 8.58
CA LEU A 132 4.72 15.13 7.31
C LEU A 132 3.24 14.89 7.02
N GLU A 133 2.57 15.89 6.48
CA GLU A 133 1.21 15.80 5.98
C GLU A 133 1.24 15.97 4.46
N ALA A 134 0.66 15.02 3.73
CA ALA A 134 0.65 14.97 2.28
C ALA A 134 -0.79 15.00 1.75
N TYR A 135 -1.09 15.93 0.85
CA TYR A 135 -2.37 16.02 0.15
C TYR A 135 -2.19 15.64 -1.32
N PRO A 136 -3.08 14.80 -1.89
CA PRO A 136 -3.01 14.42 -3.29
C PRO A 136 -3.21 15.60 -4.23
N LYS A 137 -2.42 15.68 -5.30
CA LYS A 137 -2.54 16.70 -6.35
C LYS A 137 -3.50 16.28 -7.47
N SER A 138 -3.63 14.97 -7.70
CA SER A 138 -4.47 14.44 -8.77
C SER A 138 -5.85 14.04 -8.25
N ALA A 139 -6.87 14.14 -9.10
CA ALA A 139 -8.22 13.64 -8.79
C ALA A 139 -8.23 12.13 -8.58
N GLN A 140 -7.36 11.38 -9.27
CA GLN A 140 -7.23 9.95 -9.12
C GLN A 140 -6.75 9.58 -7.70
N ASP A 141 -5.69 10.22 -7.21
CA ASP A 141 -5.22 9.98 -5.84
C ASP A 141 -6.25 10.47 -4.80
N ALA A 142 -6.87 11.63 -5.02
CA ALA A 142 -7.91 12.18 -4.15
C ALA A 142 -9.21 11.35 -4.12
N SER A 143 -9.42 10.46 -5.09
CA SER A 143 -10.54 9.51 -5.05
C SER A 143 -10.33 8.39 -4.04
N ASN A 144 -9.08 8.08 -3.69
CA ASN A 144 -8.73 7.00 -2.78
C ASN A 144 -8.60 7.46 -1.34
N TYR A 145 -8.07 8.65 -1.10
CA TYR A 145 -7.84 9.19 0.26
C TYR A 145 -7.80 10.72 0.26
N GLN A 146 -8.15 11.30 1.41
CA GLN A 146 -8.17 12.75 1.59
C GLN A 146 -6.76 13.32 1.80
N ARG A 147 -5.98 12.70 2.68
CA ARG A 147 -4.60 13.04 3.02
C ARG A 147 -3.90 11.89 3.70
N ILE A 148 -2.60 12.01 3.81
CA ILE A 148 -1.75 11.03 4.47
C ILE A 148 -0.83 11.75 5.47
N HIS A 149 -0.68 11.21 6.68
CA HIS A 149 0.42 11.57 7.55
C HIS A 149 1.51 10.52 7.44
N ILE A 150 2.74 10.96 7.31
CA ILE A 150 3.94 10.13 7.26
C ILE A 150 4.75 10.44 8.49
N ILE A 151 5.10 9.41 9.25
CA ILE A 151 5.89 9.52 10.46
C ILE A 151 7.24 8.90 10.19
N ILE A 152 8.29 9.70 10.29
CA ILE A 152 9.68 9.30 10.02
C ILE A 152 10.45 9.37 11.33
N SER A 153 11.23 8.35 11.64
CA SER A 153 12.16 8.36 12.77
C SER A 153 13.34 9.27 12.47
N THR A 154 13.76 10.09 13.44
CA THR A 154 14.98 10.91 13.31
C THR A 154 16.26 10.14 13.60
N GLU A 155 16.16 8.88 14.03
CA GLU A 155 17.32 8.05 14.37
C GLU A 155 17.87 7.32 13.14
N ASP A 156 16.98 6.81 12.27
CA ASP A 156 17.34 6.01 11.09
C ASP A 156 16.75 6.54 9.80
N PHE A 157 15.95 7.61 9.87
CA PHE A 157 15.23 8.22 8.75
C PHE A 157 14.30 7.27 7.99
N LEU A 158 13.94 6.13 8.59
CA LEU A 158 12.98 5.21 8.03
C LEU A 158 11.55 5.54 8.44
N PRO A 159 10.55 5.16 7.63
CA PRO A 159 9.16 5.29 8.01
C PRO A 159 8.87 4.53 9.30
N LYS A 160 8.27 5.19 10.28
CA LYS A 160 7.83 4.63 11.55
C LYS A 160 6.34 4.35 11.56
N GLY A 161 5.59 5.10 10.76
CA GLY A 161 4.15 4.92 10.62
C GLY A 161 3.54 5.73 9.49
N LEU A 162 2.30 5.37 9.15
CA LEU A 162 1.45 6.10 8.22
C LEU A 162 0.05 6.21 8.80
N VAL A 163 -0.61 7.35 8.57
CA VAL A 163 -2.05 7.51 8.80
C VAL A 163 -2.68 7.93 7.48
N ILE A 164 -3.49 7.06 6.91
CA ILE A 164 -4.20 7.30 5.65
C ILE A 164 -5.63 7.67 6.02
N PHE A 165 -6.01 8.91 5.79
CA PHE A 165 -7.37 9.40 6.05
C PHE A 165 -8.23 9.10 4.83
N ASP A 166 -9.31 8.36 5.06
CA ASP A 166 -10.31 8.07 4.04
C ASP A 166 -10.86 9.37 3.42
N ARG A 167 -11.33 9.29 2.18
CA ARG A 167 -11.95 10.43 1.49
C ARG A 167 -13.11 11.05 2.28
N SER A 168 -13.85 10.22 2.99
CA SER A 168 -15.00 10.63 3.80
C SER A 168 -14.63 11.14 5.19
N TYR A 169 -13.34 11.12 5.56
CA TYR A 169 -12.91 11.53 6.89
C TYR A 169 -13.30 12.97 7.22
N VAL A 170 -13.98 13.14 8.35
CA VAL A 170 -14.33 14.46 8.93
C VAL A 170 -14.04 14.42 10.42
N LYS A 171 -13.11 15.26 10.88
CA LYS A 171 -12.76 15.34 12.31
C LYS A 171 -14.01 15.51 13.18
N GLY A 172 -14.17 14.63 14.16
CA GLY A 172 -15.31 14.65 15.09
C GLY A 172 -16.62 14.08 14.55
N LYS A 173 -16.68 13.71 13.27
CA LYS A 173 -17.91 13.15 12.64
C LYS A 173 -17.64 11.79 11.98
N ASN A 174 -16.72 11.72 11.06
CA ASN A 174 -16.32 10.48 10.39
C ASN A 174 -14.83 10.24 10.62
N HIS A 175 -14.50 9.18 11.33
CA HIS A 175 -13.13 8.85 11.72
C HIS A 175 -12.48 7.75 10.89
N SER A 176 -13.05 7.43 9.72
CA SER A 176 -12.54 6.40 8.81
C SER A 176 -11.11 6.73 8.37
N ARG A 177 -10.20 5.86 8.75
CA ARG A 177 -8.77 5.97 8.45
C ARG A 177 -8.07 4.62 8.63
N THR A 178 -6.94 4.48 8.00
CA THR A 178 -6.02 3.35 8.22
C THR A 178 -4.74 3.85 8.86
N VAL A 179 -4.30 3.20 9.92
CA VAL A 179 -3.05 3.50 10.62
C VAL A 179 -2.10 2.34 10.46
N PHE A 180 -0.87 2.61 10.04
CA PHE A 180 0.22 1.66 10.03
C PHE A 180 1.27 2.06 11.07
N SER A 181 1.81 1.06 11.78
CA SER A 181 3.02 1.17 12.58
C SER A 181 4.04 0.17 12.06
N PHE A 182 5.25 0.65 11.78
CA PHE A 182 6.35 -0.18 11.29
C PHE A 182 7.29 -0.46 12.45
N GLN A 183 7.40 -1.72 12.80
CA GLN A 183 8.30 -2.27 13.81
C GLN A 183 9.35 -3.13 13.11
N ASP A 184 10.42 -3.47 13.80
CA ASP A 184 11.48 -4.37 13.31
C ASP A 184 11.95 -3.96 11.90
N ARG A 185 12.24 -2.65 11.75
CA ARG A 185 12.68 -2.05 10.50
C ARG A 185 14.15 -2.40 10.28
N ASP A 186 14.43 -3.11 9.21
CA ASP A 186 15.76 -3.53 8.85
C ASP A 186 16.09 -3.12 7.41
N VAL A 187 17.33 -2.72 7.16
CA VAL A 187 17.87 -2.40 5.85
C VAL A 187 18.92 -3.44 5.47
N ASN A 188 18.95 -3.83 4.20
CA ASN A 188 19.89 -4.84 3.69
C ASN A 188 19.72 -6.23 4.33
N PHE A 189 18.46 -6.63 4.55
CA PHE A 189 18.06 -7.87 5.22
C PHE A 189 18.73 -9.16 4.69
N ALA A 190 19.01 -9.25 3.39
CA ALA A 190 19.65 -10.42 2.83
C ALA A 190 21.16 -10.36 3.04
N SER A 191 21.68 -11.18 3.95
CA SER A 191 23.12 -11.37 4.13
C SER A 191 23.74 -11.99 2.88
N THR A 192 25.07 -11.83 2.71
CA THR A 192 25.80 -12.48 1.63
C THR A 192 25.69 -14.01 1.72
N PHE A 193 25.57 -14.56 2.94
CA PHE A 193 25.38 -15.99 3.17
C PHE A 193 24.02 -16.50 2.71
N ASP A 194 22.94 -15.71 2.88
CA ASP A 194 21.62 -16.10 2.39
C ASP A 194 21.60 -16.22 0.89
N LYS A 195 22.33 -15.34 0.16
CA LYS A 195 22.44 -15.37 -1.31
C LYS A 195 23.22 -16.57 -1.83
N LEU A 196 24.07 -17.17 -1.01
CA LEU A 196 24.84 -18.38 -1.36
C LEU A 196 24.07 -19.68 -1.09
N ASN A 197 22.92 -19.61 -0.41
CA ASN A 197 22.06 -20.76 -0.17
C ASN A 197 21.30 -21.12 -1.47
N PRO A 198 21.45 -22.33 -2.04
CA PRO A 198 20.77 -22.73 -3.26
C PRO A 198 19.23 -22.81 -3.13
N PHE A 199 18.72 -22.83 -1.90
CA PHE A 199 17.29 -22.79 -1.62
C PHE A 199 16.79 -21.39 -1.27
N PHE A 200 17.67 -20.39 -1.29
CA PHE A 200 17.28 -19.01 -1.05
C PHE A 200 16.43 -18.51 -2.21
N ARG A 201 15.20 -18.09 -1.88
CA ARG A 201 14.33 -17.38 -2.83
C ARG A 201 14.24 -15.92 -2.43
N ASN A 202 14.39 -15.05 -3.41
CA ASN A 202 14.16 -13.65 -3.17
C ASN A 202 12.68 -13.41 -2.82
N PHE A 203 12.40 -12.49 -1.92
CA PHE A 203 11.03 -12.18 -1.50
C PHE A 203 10.12 -11.71 -2.65
N TYR A 204 10.72 -11.22 -3.72
CA TYR A 204 10.03 -10.74 -4.92
C TYR A 204 9.84 -11.81 -6.01
N GLU A 205 10.18 -13.06 -5.74
CA GLU A 205 9.94 -14.18 -6.64
C GLU A 205 8.61 -14.86 -6.28
N PRO A 206 7.54 -14.64 -7.09
CA PRO A 206 6.26 -15.25 -6.81
C PRO A 206 6.33 -16.76 -7.00
N SER A 207 5.66 -17.52 -6.15
CA SER A 207 5.51 -18.96 -6.30
C SER A 207 4.05 -19.32 -6.49
N LEU A 208 3.76 -20.21 -7.45
CA LEU A 208 2.41 -20.73 -7.62
C LEU A 208 2.20 -21.86 -6.59
N PRO A 209 1.25 -21.71 -5.63
CA PRO A 209 0.95 -22.79 -4.69
C PRO A 209 0.39 -24.02 -5.41
N SER A 210 0.64 -25.21 -4.83
CA SER A 210 0.12 -26.46 -5.40
C SER A 210 -1.41 -26.44 -5.48
N GLY A 211 -1.95 -26.83 -6.61
CA GLY A 211 -3.40 -26.86 -6.86
C GLY A 211 -4.01 -25.51 -7.26
N TRP A 212 -3.22 -24.42 -7.29
CA TRP A 212 -3.71 -23.11 -7.69
C TRP A 212 -3.63 -22.90 -9.20
N GLN A 213 -4.50 -22.03 -9.71
CA GLN A 213 -4.49 -21.59 -11.10
C GLN A 213 -3.77 -20.26 -11.24
N LYS A 214 -2.95 -20.13 -12.29
CA LYS A 214 -2.37 -18.84 -12.65
C LYS A 214 -3.23 -18.15 -13.69
N VAL A 215 -3.62 -16.89 -13.39
CA VAL A 215 -4.37 -16.02 -14.29
C VAL A 215 -3.49 -14.85 -14.67
N VAL A 216 -3.34 -14.57 -15.96
CA VAL A 216 -2.49 -13.48 -16.46
C VAL A 216 -3.36 -12.41 -17.09
N HIS A 217 -3.26 -11.18 -16.58
CA HIS A 217 -3.85 -9.99 -17.18
C HIS A 217 -2.75 -9.24 -17.92
N ALA A 218 -2.91 -9.11 -19.24
CA ALA A 218 -1.99 -8.33 -20.06
C ALA A 218 -2.02 -6.84 -19.67
N ALA A 219 -0.91 -6.16 -19.86
CA ALA A 219 -0.86 -4.71 -19.69
C ALA A 219 -1.93 -4.04 -20.60
N PRO A 220 -2.62 -3.00 -20.11
CA PRO A 220 -3.51 -2.22 -20.96
C PRO A 220 -2.72 -1.69 -22.16
N ILE A 221 -3.23 -1.90 -23.37
CA ILE A 221 -2.63 -1.35 -24.60
C ILE A 221 -2.89 0.16 -24.56
N THR A 222 -1.91 0.93 -24.15
CA THR A 222 -1.93 2.39 -24.35
C THR A 222 -1.74 2.67 -25.84
N ARG A 223 -2.86 2.80 -26.56
CA ARG A 223 -2.80 3.33 -27.92
C ARG A 223 -2.29 4.77 -27.82
N PRO A 224 -1.19 5.13 -28.50
CA PRO A 224 -0.82 6.53 -28.59
C PRO A 224 -2.01 7.30 -29.19
N PRO A 225 -2.29 8.53 -28.74
CA PRO A 225 -3.38 9.32 -29.29
C PRO A 225 -3.15 9.45 -30.80
N THR A 226 -4.07 8.91 -31.59
CA THR A 226 -4.07 9.06 -33.04
C THR A 226 -4.09 10.56 -33.30
N ARG A 227 -3.00 11.13 -33.81
CA ARG A 227 -3.00 12.49 -34.32
C ARG A 227 -4.06 12.52 -35.40
N GLN A 228 -5.20 13.11 -35.11
CA GLN A 228 -6.13 13.52 -36.17
C GLN A 228 -5.37 14.52 -37.03
N ALA A 229 -5.07 14.11 -38.24
CA ALA A 229 -4.56 15.02 -39.24
C ALA A 229 -5.61 16.14 -39.39
N THR A 230 -5.27 17.33 -38.94
CA THR A 230 -6.02 18.54 -39.20
C THR A 230 -6.07 18.69 -40.73
N GLN A 231 -7.21 18.33 -41.33
CA GLN A 231 -7.50 18.74 -42.68
C GLN A 231 -7.59 20.26 -42.67
N ASN A 232 -6.64 20.88 -43.34
CA ASN A 232 -6.59 22.31 -43.56
C ASN A 232 -7.64 22.68 -44.59
N PRO A 233 -8.71 23.43 -44.31
CA PRO A 233 -9.78 23.71 -45.25
C PRO A 233 -9.51 24.99 -46.05
N ASN A 234 -8.29 25.25 -46.48
CA ASN A 234 -8.00 26.40 -47.33
C ASN A 234 -7.08 26.02 -48.49
N THR A 235 -7.67 25.51 -49.57
CA THR A 235 -7.10 25.61 -50.92
C THR A 235 -8.07 26.43 -51.73
N PRO A 236 -7.76 27.68 -52.14
CA PRO A 236 -8.58 28.43 -53.06
C PRO A 236 -8.44 27.87 -54.49
N ARG A 237 -9.55 27.82 -55.21
CA ARG A 237 -9.61 27.55 -56.64
C ARG A 237 -9.08 28.75 -57.45
#